data_f0274d5ec36fd75afb8c6ed13c98dd62
#
_entry.id   f0274d5ec36fd75afb8c6ed13c98dd62
#
_cell.length_a   1.000
_cell.length_b   1.000
_cell.length_c   1.000
_cell.angle_alpha   90.00
_cell.angle_beta   90.00
_cell.angle_gamma   90.00
#
_symmetry.space_group_name_H-M   'P 1'
#
loop_
_entity.id
_entity.type
_entity.pdbx_description
1 polymer ?
#
loop_
_entity_poly.entity_id
_entity_poly.type
_entity_poly.pdbx_seq_one_letter_code
_entity_poly.pdbx_strand_id
1 'polypeptide(L)'
;MPTLDSNTLVILQAGNVNSGSFDPIEEICQKAHETGAWVHIDGAFGLWAASAARFQHLTKGMELAQSWSADGHKTLNTPYDCGIILCQDKEALVSALHMSGAYIVEGKRDGMYYTPEMSRRARVIELWATLKYLGKSGVNELVTNLHERAVQFAQNLSDQGFEVLNEVVFNQVLIACGEDEMTEKVLKNLQELRVCWCGGSQWHGRKVIRISVCSWATTPEDVDLCVDSFVHARALASHPELAEI
;
A
#
# COMPACT_ATOMS: atom_id res chain seq x y z
N MET A 1 -8.70 2.14 -23.61
CA MET A 1 -7.34 1.58 -23.44
C MET A 1 -6.54 1.87 -24.69
N PRO A 2 -5.21 2.09 -24.60
CA PRO A 2 -4.32 2.14 -25.76
C PRO A 2 -4.32 0.79 -26.50
N THR A 3 -3.81 0.77 -27.74
CA THR A 3 -3.59 -0.48 -28.48
C THR A 3 -2.48 -1.27 -27.79
N LEU A 4 -2.73 -2.52 -27.45
CA LEU A 4 -1.78 -3.44 -26.83
C LEU A 4 -1.20 -4.39 -27.89
N ASP A 5 0.02 -4.85 -27.67
CA ASP A 5 0.69 -5.89 -28.47
C ASP A 5 1.61 -6.73 -27.58
N SER A 6 2.30 -7.71 -28.17
CA SER A 6 3.22 -8.60 -27.45
C SER A 6 4.49 -7.91 -26.91
N ASN A 7 4.75 -6.64 -27.23
CA ASN A 7 5.86 -5.84 -26.69
C ASN A 7 5.37 -4.87 -25.61
N THR A 8 4.11 -4.94 -25.24
CA THR A 8 3.51 -4.04 -24.26
C THR A 8 3.60 -4.65 -22.86
N LEU A 9 4.07 -3.84 -21.89
CA LEU A 9 3.95 -4.10 -20.46
C LEU A 9 2.82 -3.24 -19.89
N VAL A 10 1.80 -3.90 -19.36
CA VAL A 10 0.69 -3.26 -18.64
C VAL A 10 0.98 -3.35 -17.15
N ILE A 11 0.98 -2.21 -16.46
CA ILE A 11 1.16 -2.17 -15.00
C ILE A 11 -0.16 -1.74 -14.38
N LEU A 12 -0.71 -2.60 -13.51
CA LEU A 12 -1.94 -2.36 -12.76
C LEU A 12 -1.64 -2.14 -11.28
N GLN A 13 -2.45 -1.34 -10.62
CA GLN A 13 -2.35 -1.12 -9.18
C GLN A 13 -3.39 -1.94 -8.41
N ALA A 14 -2.93 -2.73 -7.47
CA ALA A 14 -3.75 -3.28 -6.40
C ALA A 14 -3.51 -2.45 -5.13
N GLY A 15 -4.35 -1.44 -4.91
CA GLY A 15 -4.19 -0.46 -3.84
C GLY A 15 -3.40 0.78 -4.29
N ASN A 16 -4.09 1.77 -4.83
CA ASN A 16 -3.49 3.06 -5.17
C ASN A 16 -2.93 3.76 -3.92
N VAL A 17 -1.74 4.34 -4.02
CA VAL A 17 -1.03 4.95 -2.88
C VAL A 17 -1.82 6.07 -2.19
N ASN A 18 -2.70 6.75 -2.89
CA ASN A 18 -3.55 7.81 -2.35
C ASN A 18 -4.91 7.27 -1.88
N SER A 19 -5.71 6.73 -2.78
CA SER A 19 -7.09 6.36 -2.53
C SER A 19 -7.29 4.93 -1.99
N GLY A 20 -6.28 4.06 -2.11
CA GLY A 20 -6.43 2.64 -1.83
C GLY A 20 -7.26 1.86 -2.86
N SER A 21 -7.68 2.50 -3.96
CA SER A 21 -8.49 1.88 -5.01
C SER A 21 -7.71 0.83 -5.79
N PHE A 22 -8.43 -0.08 -6.42
CA PHE A 22 -7.90 -1.16 -7.25
C PHE A 22 -8.30 -0.93 -8.70
N ASP A 23 -7.38 -1.20 -9.62
CA ASP A 23 -7.69 -1.21 -11.04
C ASP A 23 -8.64 -2.37 -11.39
N PRO A 24 -9.38 -2.31 -12.51
CA PRO A 24 -10.24 -3.41 -12.95
C PRO A 24 -9.41 -4.56 -13.53
N ILE A 25 -8.74 -5.30 -12.61
CA ILE A 25 -7.68 -6.27 -12.91
C ILE A 25 -8.17 -7.33 -13.90
N GLU A 26 -9.33 -7.98 -13.64
CA GLU A 26 -9.85 -9.05 -14.46
C GLU A 26 -10.07 -8.61 -15.91
N GLU A 27 -10.74 -7.46 -16.11
CA GLU A 27 -11.05 -6.93 -17.43
C GLU A 27 -9.78 -6.60 -18.24
N ILE A 28 -8.81 -5.96 -17.58
CA ILE A 28 -7.58 -5.53 -18.26
C ILE A 28 -6.69 -6.73 -18.55
N CYS A 29 -6.56 -7.69 -17.64
CA CYS A 29 -5.79 -8.91 -17.86
C CYS A 29 -6.36 -9.72 -19.03
N GLN A 30 -7.68 -9.85 -19.14
CA GLN A 30 -8.31 -10.56 -20.28
C GLN A 30 -7.96 -9.91 -21.61
N LYS A 31 -8.08 -8.58 -21.71
CA LYS A 31 -7.72 -7.84 -22.93
C LYS A 31 -6.23 -7.91 -23.25
N ALA A 32 -5.36 -7.90 -22.24
CA ALA A 32 -3.92 -8.04 -22.44
C ALA A 32 -3.55 -9.44 -22.96
N HIS A 33 -4.20 -10.49 -22.46
CA HIS A 33 -4.01 -11.86 -22.93
C HIS A 33 -4.31 -12.04 -24.42
N GLU A 34 -5.35 -11.38 -24.95
CA GLU A 34 -5.72 -11.45 -26.36
C GLU A 34 -4.62 -10.94 -27.28
N THR A 35 -3.74 -10.06 -26.79
CA THR A 35 -2.67 -9.42 -27.56
C THR A 35 -1.27 -9.94 -27.23
N GLY A 36 -1.17 -10.83 -26.22
CA GLY A 36 0.12 -11.34 -25.73
C GLY A 36 0.91 -10.33 -24.91
N ALA A 37 0.29 -9.24 -24.45
CA ALA A 37 0.90 -8.26 -23.58
C ALA A 37 1.19 -8.85 -22.19
N TRP A 38 2.30 -8.42 -21.58
CA TRP A 38 2.65 -8.79 -20.20
C TRP A 38 1.90 -7.90 -19.22
N VAL A 39 1.27 -8.49 -18.20
CA VAL A 39 0.64 -7.75 -17.11
C VAL A 39 1.45 -7.93 -15.83
N HIS A 40 1.80 -6.81 -15.21
CA HIS A 40 2.37 -6.72 -13.86
C HIS A 40 1.37 -6.06 -12.92
N ILE A 41 1.17 -6.61 -11.74
CA ILE A 41 0.35 -5.99 -10.69
C ILE A 41 1.27 -5.45 -9.59
N ASP A 42 1.33 -4.12 -9.49
CA ASP A 42 1.88 -3.46 -8.32
C ASP A 42 0.86 -3.51 -7.18
N GLY A 43 1.09 -4.44 -6.28
CA GLY A 43 0.26 -4.67 -5.11
C GLY A 43 1.03 -4.40 -3.81
N ALA A 44 1.90 -3.38 -3.79
CA ALA A 44 2.81 -3.08 -2.70
C ALA A 44 2.19 -3.24 -1.29
N PHE A 45 0.95 -2.82 -1.10
CA PHE A 45 0.18 -3.12 0.11
C PHE A 45 -1.17 -3.80 -0.18
N GLY A 46 -1.78 -3.55 -1.34
CA GLY A 46 -3.12 -4.02 -1.65
C GLY A 46 -3.20 -5.48 -2.08
N LEU A 47 -2.10 -6.11 -2.53
CA LEU A 47 -2.13 -7.54 -2.87
C LEU A 47 -2.55 -8.43 -1.70
N TRP A 48 -2.32 -7.98 -0.46
CA TRP A 48 -2.75 -8.67 0.75
C TRP A 48 -4.28 -8.73 0.91
N ALA A 49 -5.06 -7.92 0.16
CA ALA A 49 -6.51 -8.01 0.09
C ALA A 49 -6.97 -9.42 -0.36
N ALA A 50 -6.21 -10.09 -1.21
CA ALA A 50 -6.48 -11.46 -1.65
C ALA A 50 -6.51 -12.49 -0.51
N SER A 51 -5.85 -12.21 0.61
CA SER A 51 -5.80 -13.10 1.77
C SER A 51 -7.02 -12.96 2.69
N ALA A 52 -7.83 -11.92 2.52
CA ALA A 52 -8.99 -11.63 3.34
C ALA A 52 -10.29 -11.82 2.57
N ALA A 53 -11.16 -12.73 3.02
CA ALA A 53 -12.39 -13.12 2.32
C ALA A 53 -13.27 -11.93 1.93
N ARG A 54 -13.33 -10.91 2.81
CA ARG A 54 -14.08 -9.67 2.58
C ARG A 54 -13.61 -8.90 1.34
N PHE A 55 -12.32 -8.97 1.00
CA PHE A 55 -11.67 -8.13 -0.01
C PHE A 55 -11.23 -8.90 -1.26
N GLN A 56 -11.50 -10.20 -1.35
CA GLN A 56 -11.12 -11.00 -2.52
C GLN A 56 -11.70 -10.47 -3.83
N HIS A 57 -12.87 -9.82 -3.78
CA HIS A 57 -13.47 -9.20 -4.95
C HIS A 57 -12.62 -8.07 -5.55
N LEU A 58 -11.78 -7.38 -4.75
CA LEU A 58 -10.88 -6.31 -5.20
C LEU A 58 -9.71 -6.84 -6.02
N THR A 59 -9.34 -8.10 -5.83
CA THR A 59 -8.20 -8.74 -6.49
C THR A 59 -8.64 -9.81 -7.49
N LYS A 60 -9.94 -9.84 -7.84
CA LYS A 60 -10.48 -10.79 -8.83
C LYS A 60 -9.73 -10.69 -10.16
N GLY A 61 -9.34 -11.82 -10.73
CA GLY A 61 -8.57 -11.89 -11.98
C GLY A 61 -7.07 -11.65 -11.82
N MET A 62 -6.56 -11.43 -10.60
CA MET A 62 -5.13 -11.22 -10.40
C MET A 62 -4.27 -12.42 -10.84
N GLU A 63 -4.83 -13.64 -10.81
CA GLU A 63 -4.18 -14.87 -11.27
C GLU A 63 -3.90 -14.90 -12.77
N LEU A 64 -4.51 -14.00 -13.54
CA LEU A 64 -4.30 -13.85 -14.96
C LEU A 64 -3.05 -13.03 -15.31
N ALA A 65 -2.49 -12.27 -14.36
CA ALA A 65 -1.27 -11.50 -14.59
C ALA A 65 -0.03 -12.42 -14.64
N GLN A 66 1.06 -11.95 -15.23
CA GLN A 66 2.31 -12.70 -15.34
C GLN A 66 3.24 -12.44 -14.18
N SER A 67 3.13 -11.27 -13.52
CA SER A 67 3.97 -10.93 -12.37
C SER A 67 3.27 -10.01 -11.38
N TRP A 68 3.71 -10.07 -10.12
CA TRP A 68 3.19 -9.27 -9.01
C TRP A 68 4.32 -8.79 -8.11
N SER A 69 4.16 -7.59 -7.56
CA SER A 69 4.96 -7.11 -6.43
C SER A 69 4.09 -6.92 -5.19
N ALA A 70 4.66 -7.17 -4.01
CA ALA A 70 4.05 -6.90 -2.72
C ALA A 70 5.14 -6.57 -1.69
N ASP A 71 4.77 -5.83 -0.64
CA ASP A 71 5.69 -5.51 0.43
C ASP A 71 5.27 -6.17 1.75
N GLY A 72 6.20 -6.89 2.36
CA GLY A 72 6.03 -7.39 3.72
C GLY A 72 6.18 -6.28 4.76
N HIS A 73 7.04 -5.30 4.48
CA HIS A 73 7.33 -4.17 5.37
C HIS A 73 6.22 -3.10 5.44
N LYS A 74 5.14 -3.24 4.64
CA LYS A 74 3.92 -2.42 4.77
C LYS A 74 2.89 -3.17 5.60
N THR A 75 1.95 -3.86 4.98
CA THR A 75 0.82 -4.53 5.63
C THR A 75 1.22 -5.54 6.72
N LEU A 76 2.25 -6.35 6.48
CA LEU A 76 2.69 -7.36 7.45
C LEU A 76 3.64 -6.83 8.54
N ASN A 77 4.03 -5.58 8.47
CA ASN A 77 4.96 -4.93 9.41
C ASN A 77 6.27 -5.70 9.63
N THR A 78 6.77 -6.40 8.61
CA THR A 78 8.13 -6.94 8.68
C THR A 78 9.15 -5.80 8.68
N PRO A 79 10.34 -5.99 9.24
CA PRO A 79 11.38 -4.97 9.20
C PRO A 79 11.71 -4.51 7.77
N TYR A 80 12.01 -3.23 7.63
CA TYR A 80 12.53 -2.67 6.38
C TYR A 80 13.91 -3.26 6.08
N ASP A 81 14.08 -3.67 4.87
CA ASP A 81 13.21 -3.74 3.71
C ASP A 81 12.78 -5.18 3.42
N CYS A 82 11.55 -5.37 2.98
CA CYS A 82 11.04 -6.68 2.57
C CYS A 82 10.06 -6.51 1.39
N GLY A 83 10.63 -6.40 0.19
CA GLY A 83 9.88 -6.46 -1.07
C GLY A 83 9.78 -7.92 -1.54
N ILE A 84 8.66 -8.26 -2.16
CA ILE A 84 8.34 -9.59 -2.65
C ILE A 84 8.00 -9.46 -4.13
N ILE A 85 8.62 -10.28 -4.97
CA ILE A 85 8.24 -10.46 -6.37
C ILE A 85 7.71 -11.87 -6.60
N LEU A 86 6.61 -11.98 -7.30
CA LEU A 86 6.05 -13.23 -7.80
C LEU A 86 6.03 -13.16 -9.32
N CYS A 87 6.35 -14.26 -9.99
CA CYS A 87 6.37 -14.32 -11.44
C CYS A 87 5.95 -15.73 -11.88
N GLN A 88 5.06 -15.81 -12.86
CA GLN A 88 4.64 -17.10 -13.43
C GLN A 88 5.77 -17.73 -14.26
N ASP A 89 6.49 -16.92 -15.02
CA ASP A 89 7.59 -17.34 -15.86
C ASP A 89 8.92 -17.24 -15.10
N LYS A 90 9.40 -18.41 -14.68
CA LYS A 90 10.69 -18.52 -13.98
C LYS A 90 11.87 -18.11 -14.87
N GLU A 91 11.82 -18.44 -16.16
CA GLU A 91 12.94 -18.16 -17.07
C GLU A 91 13.02 -16.65 -17.38
N ALA A 92 11.89 -15.98 -17.53
CA ALA A 92 11.83 -14.53 -17.66
C ALA A 92 12.43 -13.85 -16.43
N LEU A 93 12.07 -14.27 -15.21
CA LEU A 93 12.60 -13.71 -13.97
C LEU A 93 14.13 -13.92 -13.86
N VAL A 94 14.60 -15.15 -14.10
CA VAL A 94 16.03 -15.49 -14.02
C VAL A 94 16.82 -14.71 -15.07
N SER A 95 16.37 -14.66 -16.32
CA SER A 95 17.07 -13.94 -17.38
C SER A 95 17.17 -12.43 -17.14
N ALA A 96 16.18 -11.85 -16.46
CA ALA A 96 16.18 -10.43 -16.10
C ALA A 96 17.15 -10.09 -14.97
N LEU A 97 17.43 -11.03 -14.06
CA LEU A 97 18.21 -10.78 -12.84
C LEU A 97 19.56 -11.48 -12.82
N HIS A 98 19.77 -12.49 -13.68
CA HIS A 98 20.98 -13.31 -13.67
C HIS A 98 22.23 -12.50 -13.99
N MET A 99 23.22 -12.67 -13.13
CA MET A 99 24.58 -12.18 -13.35
C MET A 99 25.54 -13.38 -13.34
N SER A 100 26.47 -13.41 -14.29
CA SER A 100 27.52 -14.45 -14.38
C SER A 100 28.90 -13.85 -14.19
N GLY A 101 29.83 -14.67 -13.73
CA GLY A 101 31.26 -14.31 -13.58
C GLY A 101 32.12 -15.52 -13.42
N ALA A 102 33.39 -15.46 -13.87
CA ALA A 102 34.31 -16.59 -13.90
C ALA A 102 34.59 -17.23 -12.52
N TYR A 103 34.34 -16.52 -11.43
CA TYR A 103 34.53 -16.98 -10.04
C TYR A 103 33.25 -17.48 -9.39
N ILE A 104 32.10 -17.39 -10.10
CA ILE A 104 30.80 -17.77 -9.54
C ILE A 104 30.60 -19.27 -9.76
N VAL A 105 30.41 -20.00 -8.67
CA VAL A 105 30.02 -21.41 -8.70
C VAL A 105 28.51 -21.48 -8.73
N GLU A 106 27.95 -21.94 -9.83
CA GLU A 106 26.52 -22.01 -10.04
C GLU A 106 25.92 -23.33 -9.57
N GLY A 107 24.90 -23.26 -8.73
CA GLY A 107 24.06 -24.38 -8.31
C GLY A 107 22.74 -24.44 -9.07
N LYS A 108 21.97 -25.50 -8.86
CA LYS A 108 20.69 -25.68 -9.54
C LYS A 108 19.57 -24.71 -9.08
N ARG A 109 19.69 -24.09 -7.89
CA ARG A 109 18.68 -23.25 -7.27
C ARG A 109 19.30 -22.22 -6.34
N ASP A 110 20.18 -21.40 -6.85
CA ASP A 110 20.81 -20.36 -6.05
C ASP A 110 19.93 -19.11 -5.97
N GLY A 111 19.86 -18.50 -4.78
CA GLY A 111 19.05 -17.31 -4.54
C GLY A 111 19.42 -16.12 -5.42
N MET A 112 20.68 -16.05 -5.86
CA MET A 112 21.18 -14.99 -6.73
C MET A 112 20.51 -14.93 -8.11
N TYR A 113 19.88 -16.02 -8.56
CA TYR A 113 19.11 -16.01 -9.82
C TYR A 113 17.76 -15.29 -9.72
N TYR A 114 17.27 -15.04 -8.51
CA TYR A 114 15.93 -14.52 -8.25
C TYR A 114 15.93 -13.13 -7.61
N THR A 115 17.09 -12.53 -7.47
CA THR A 115 17.25 -11.24 -6.78
C THR A 115 18.27 -10.36 -7.50
N PRO A 116 18.09 -9.03 -7.46
CA PRO A 116 19.02 -8.11 -8.13
C PRO A 116 20.40 -8.03 -7.44
N GLU A 117 20.52 -8.53 -6.20
CA GLU A 117 21.80 -8.59 -5.47
C GLU A 117 22.27 -10.04 -5.35
N MET A 118 23.58 -10.27 -5.52
CA MET A 118 24.18 -11.58 -5.31
C MET A 118 24.26 -11.95 -3.83
N SER A 119 24.78 -11.04 -3.01
CA SER A 119 24.84 -11.19 -1.55
C SER A 119 23.90 -10.19 -0.91
N ARG A 120 23.00 -10.68 -0.06
CA ARG A 120 21.96 -9.85 0.53
C ARG A 120 21.57 -10.33 1.94
N ARG A 121 20.96 -9.45 2.71
CA ARG A 121 20.32 -9.79 3.98
C ARG A 121 19.24 -10.84 3.77
N ALA A 122 19.09 -11.78 4.69
CA ALA A 122 18.09 -12.86 4.62
C ALA A 122 16.67 -12.37 4.99
N ARG A 123 16.13 -11.44 4.21
CA ARG A 123 14.81 -10.79 4.43
C ARG A 123 13.64 -11.79 4.51
N VAL A 124 13.81 -12.95 3.92
CA VAL A 124 12.80 -14.01 3.93
C VAL A 124 12.52 -14.58 5.33
N ILE A 125 13.47 -14.46 6.27
CA ILE A 125 13.32 -15.01 7.62
C ILE A 125 12.20 -14.29 8.37
N GLU A 126 12.21 -12.95 8.36
CA GLU A 126 11.19 -12.14 9.01
C GLU A 126 9.81 -12.35 8.37
N LEU A 127 9.77 -12.41 7.04
CA LEU A 127 8.53 -12.69 6.30
C LEU A 127 7.98 -14.08 6.64
N TRP A 128 8.84 -15.11 6.63
CA TRP A 128 8.45 -16.46 6.98
C TRP A 128 7.94 -16.55 8.43
N ALA A 129 8.63 -15.92 9.38
CA ALA A 129 8.25 -15.92 10.78
C ALA A 129 6.88 -15.24 10.99
N THR A 130 6.66 -14.09 10.36
CA THR A 130 5.38 -13.36 10.41
C THR A 130 4.24 -14.19 9.83
N LEU A 131 4.41 -14.73 8.63
CA LEU A 131 3.38 -15.56 8.00
C LEU A 131 3.12 -16.87 8.76
N LYS A 132 4.18 -17.46 9.36
CA LYS A 132 4.05 -18.67 10.17
C LYS A 132 3.32 -18.40 11.49
N TYR A 133 3.57 -17.25 12.11
CA TYR A 133 2.92 -16.83 13.35
C TYR A 133 1.44 -16.50 13.12
N LEU A 134 1.13 -15.68 12.13
CA LEU A 134 -0.22 -15.24 11.83
C LEU A 134 -1.10 -16.36 11.23
N GLY A 135 -0.53 -17.18 10.37
CA GLY A 135 -1.30 -18.11 9.55
C GLY A 135 -2.32 -17.38 8.65
N LYS A 136 -3.18 -18.13 7.99
CA LYS A 136 -4.21 -17.57 7.11
C LYS A 136 -5.23 -16.71 7.87
N SER A 137 -5.65 -17.16 9.05
CA SER A 137 -6.63 -16.44 9.88
C SER A 137 -6.08 -15.12 10.38
N GLY A 138 -4.84 -15.11 10.91
CA GLY A 138 -4.22 -13.88 11.41
C GLY A 138 -3.95 -12.85 10.32
N VAL A 139 -3.56 -13.27 9.10
CA VAL A 139 -3.42 -12.32 7.97
C VAL A 139 -4.78 -11.76 7.56
N ASN A 140 -5.83 -12.60 7.49
CA ASN A 140 -7.20 -12.12 7.22
C ASN A 140 -7.67 -11.11 8.28
N GLU A 141 -7.44 -11.39 9.55
CA GLU A 141 -7.80 -10.50 10.68
C GLU A 141 -7.02 -9.19 10.59
N LEU A 142 -5.71 -9.24 10.40
CA LEU A 142 -4.86 -8.06 10.25
C LEU A 142 -5.37 -7.14 9.13
N VAL A 143 -5.58 -7.67 7.92
CA VAL A 143 -6.06 -6.89 6.77
C VAL A 143 -7.44 -6.30 7.04
N THR A 144 -8.33 -7.05 7.68
CA THR A 144 -9.67 -6.58 8.04
C THR A 144 -9.60 -5.44 9.06
N ASN A 145 -8.78 -5.58 10.10
CA ASN A 145 -8.61 -4.55 11.13
C ASN A 145 -8.04 -3.24 10.57
N LEU A 146 -7.07 -3.32 9.66
CA LEU A 146 -6.51 -2.11 9.01
C LEU A 146 -7.59 -1.34 8.23
N HIS A 147 -8.45 -2.06 7.52
CA HIS A 147 -9.58 -1.44 6.83
C HIS A 147 -10.59 -0.83 7.81
N GLU A 148 -10.96 -1.55 8.87
CA GLU A 148 -11.92 -1.04 9.86
C GLU A 148 -11.42 0.23 10.54
N ARG A 149 -10.11 0.31 10.84
CA ARG A 149 -9.50 1.56 11.36
C ARG A 149 -9.54 2.68 10.32
N ALA A 150 -9.33 2.39 9.04
CA ALA A 150 -9.45 3.41 7.99
C ALA A 150 -10.89 3.92 7.87
N VAL A 151 -11.89 3.04 7.94
CA VAL A 151 -13.32 3.45 7.95
C VAL A 151 -13.64 4.29 9.18
N GLN A 152 -13.13 3.91 10.37
CA GLN A 152 -13.29 4.69 11.60
C GLN A 152 -12.68 6.09 11.47
N PHE A 153 -11.45 6.21 10.92
CA PHE A 153 -10.85 7.51 10.62
C PHE A 153 -11.73 8.36 9.73
N ALA A 154 -12.20 7.80 8.62
CA ALA A 154 -13.04 8.52 7.67
C ALA A 154 -14.34 9.02 8.32
N GLN A 155 -15.01 8.15 9.07
CA GLN A 155 -16.25 8.52 9.77
C GLN A 155 -16.02 9.60 10.82
N ASN A 156 -15.07 9.36 11.75
CA ASN A 156 -14.84 10.28 12.86
C ASN A 156 -14.35 11.65 12.38
N LEU A 157 -13.48 11.71 11.36
CA LEU A 157 -13.03 12.97 10.77
C LEU A 157 -14.17 13.69 10.03
N SER A 158 -15.03 12.96 9.31
CA SER A 158 -16.21 13.53 8.67
C SER A 158 -17.16 14.13 9.70
N ASP A 159 -17.39 13.45 10.82
CA ASP A 159 -18.23 13.94 11.93
C ASP A 159 -17.65 15.23 12.57
N GLN A 160 -16.34 15.40 12.51
CA GLN A 160 -15.63 16.60 12.92
C GLN A 160 -15.57 17.68 11.81
N GLY A 161 -16.22 17.48 10.66
CA GLY A 161 -16.32 18.44 9.57
C GLY A 161 -15.08 18.55 8.69
N PHE A 162 -14.25 17.50 8.62
CA PHE A 162 -13.22 17.33 7.59
C PHE A 162 -13.83 16.74 6.33
N GLU A 163 -13.27 17.11 5.17
CA GLU A 163 -13.68 16.53 3.90
C GLU A 163 -12.97 15.21 3.65
N VAL A 164 -13.70 14.09 3.55
CA VAL A 164 -13.17 12.80 3.08
C VAL A 164 -13.32 12.75 1.57
N LEU A 165 -12.22 12.62 0.84
CA LEU A 165 -12.18 12.81 -0.61
C LEU A 165 -12.16 11.51 -1.44
N ASN A 166 -12.06 10.35 -0.80
CA ASN A 166 -12.10 9.05 -1.46
C ASN A 166 -13.12 8.12 -0.81
N GLU A 167 -13.60 7.17 -1.58
CA GLU A 167 -14.24 5.99 -1.02
C GLU A 167 -13.17 5.13 -0.33
N VAL A 168 -13.42 4.74 0.93
CA VAL A 168 -12.47 3.92 1.70
C VAL A 168 -12.69 2.45 1.34
N VAL A 169 -12.14 2.04 0.22
CA VAL A 169 -12.25 0.65 -0.27
C VAL A 169 -11.26 -0.30 0.40
N PHE A 170 -10.16 0.23 0.93
CA PHE A 170 -9.13 -0.56 1.62
C PHE A 170 -8.62 0.19 2.87
N ASN A 171 -7.35 0.60 2.95
CA ASN A 171 -6.72 1.15 4.16
C ASN A 171 -6.21 2.59 4.01
N GLN A 172 -6.67 3.33 3.01
CA GLN A 172 -6.26 4.71 2.73
C GLN A 172 -7.43 5.67 2.91
N VAL A 173 -7.16 6.80 3.55
CA VAL A 173 -8.11 7.91 3.69
C VAL A 173 -7.47 9.21 3.24
N LEU A 174 -8.16 9.97 2.40
CA LEU A 174 -7.75 11.28 1.94
C LEU A 174 -8.62 12.35 2.57
N ILE A 175 -7.96 13.30 3.25
CA ILE A 175 -8.62 14.37 4.00
C ILE A 175 -8.21 15.72 3.43
N ALA A 176 -9.17 16.64 3.32
CA ALA A 176 -8.92 18.05 3.10
C ALA A 176 -9.62 18.91 4.17
N CYS A 177 -9.12 20.13 4.33
CA CYS A 177 -9.61 21.13 5.28
C CYS A 177 -9.97 22.43 4.53
N GLY A 178 -10.96 22.36 3.62
CA GLY A 178 -11.30 23.50 2.74
C GLY A 178 -10.21 23.79 1.73
N GLU A 179 -9.62 24.99 1.78
CA GLU A 179 -8.58 25.42 0.85
C GLU A 179 -7.24 24.74 1.08
N ASP A 180 -6.41 24.67 0.01
CA ASP A 180 -5.10 24.01 0.02
C ASP A 180 -4.17 24.56 1.12
N GLU A 181 -4.15 25.88 1.33
CA GLU A 181 -3.32 26.52 2.35
C GLU A 181 -3.71 26.08 3.77
N MET A 182 -5.02 25.93 4.05
CA MET A 182 -5.50 25.45 5.34
C MET A 182 -5.12 23.98 5.53
N THR A 183 -5.27 23.16 4.51
CA THR A 183 -4.88 21.74 4.55
C THR A 183 -3.39 21.57 4.85
N GLU A 184 -2.51 22.38 4.25
CA GLU A 184 -1.07 22.37 4.51
C GLU A 184 -0.73 22.82 5.94
N LYS A 185 -1.39 23.86 6.46
CA LYS A 185 -1.23 24.31 7.85
C LYS A 185 -1.64 23.24 8.85
N VAL A 186 -2.80 22.60 8.61
CA VAL A 186 -3.28 21.50 9.46
C VAL A 186 -2.30 20.33 9.46
N LEU A 187 -1.79 19.94 8.29
CA LEU A 187 -0.79 18.87 8.20
C LEU A 187 0.47 19.20 8.99
N LYS A 188 0.99 20.42 8.84
CA LYS A 188 2.18 20.86 9.56
C LYS A 188 1.98 20.79 11.08
N ASN A 189 0.87 21.38 11.57
CA ASN A 189 0.54 21.37 13.00
C ASN A 189 0.36 19.93 13.53
N LEU A 190 -0.32 19.07 12.76
CA LEU A 190 -0.51 17.65 13.11
C LEU A 190 0.83 16.94 13.31
N GLN A 191 1.79 17.16 12.40
CA GLN A 191 3.13 16.56 12.51
C GLN A 191 3.91 17.13 13.68
N GLU A 192 3.74 18.41 14.02
CA GLU A 192 4.36 19.07 15.19
C GLU A 192 3.80 18.55 16.51
N LEU A 193 2.53 18.17 16.57
CA LEU A 193 1.88 17.56 17.75
C LEU A 193 2.45 16.17 18.09
N ARG A 194 3.03 15.45 17.13
CA ARG A 194 3.71 14.14 17.29
C ARG A 194 2.83 13.02 17.90
N VAL A 195 1.53 13.12 17.78
CA VAL A 195 0.59 12.06 18.22
C VAL A 195 0.47 10.99 17.15
N CYS A 196 0.30 11.41 15.90
CA CYS A 196 0.30 10.51 14.76
C CYS A 196 1.10 11.12 13.60
N TRP A 197 1.47 10.30 12.61
CA TRP A 197 2.17 10.76 11.43
C TRP A 197 1.31 10.52 10.18
N CYS A 198 1.01 11.61 9.47
CA CYS A 198 0.35 11.59 8.18
C CYS A 198 1.21 12.31 7.15
N GLY A 199 1.11 11.90 5.88
CA GLY A 199 1.81 12.53 4.77
C GLY A 199 0.90 13.46 3.98
N GLY A 200 1.49 14.51 3.39
CA GLY A 200 0.82 15.32 2.37
C GLY A 200 0.81 14.61 1.02
N SER A 201 -0.21 14.90 0.21
CA SER A 201 -0.29 14.45 -1.18
C SER A 201 -1.10 15.44 -2.01
N GLN A 202 -1.29 15.10 -3.30
CA GLN A 202 -2.16 15.84 -4.20
C GLN A 202 -3.20 14.88 -4.80
N TRP A 203 -4.47 15.29 -4.80
CA TRP A 203 -5.58 14.51 -5.35
C TRP A 203 -6.50 15.41 -6.16
N HIS A 204 -6.66 15.10 -7.45
CA HIS A 204 -7.45 15.90 -8.40
C HIS A 204 -7.12 17.41 -8.37
N GLY A 205 -5.83 17.74 -8.25
CA GLY A 205 -5.34 19.12 -8.22
C GLY A 205 -5.42 19.81 -6.85
N ARG A 206 -5.99 19.17 -5.82
CA ARG A 206 -6.09 19.69 -4.45
C ARG A 206 -5.01 19.11 -3.55
N LYS A 207 -4.53 19.89 -2.59
CA LYS A 207 -3.69 19.40 -1.49
C LYS A 207 -4.53 18.56 -0.52
N VAL A 208 -3.98 17.42 -0.10
CA VAL A 208 -4.66 16.49 0.79
C VAL A 208 -3.71 15.96 1.86
N ILE A 209 -4.26 15.59 2.99
CA ILE A 209 -3.61 14.79 4.02
C ILE A 209 -3.98 13.34 3.76
N ARG A 210 -2.96 12.49 3.61
CA ARG A 210 -3.12 11.06 3.38
C ARG A 210 -2.88 10.30 4.66
N ILE A 211 -3.90 9.59 5.10
CA ILE A 211 -3.84 8.65 6.21
C ILE A 211 -3.69 7.24 5.63
N SER A 212 -2.59 6.56 5.95
CA SER A 212 -2.30 5.19 5.55
C SER A 212 -2.31 4.31 6.78
N VAL A 213 -3.39 3.57 7.00
CA VAL A 213 -3.49 2.66 8.16
C VAL A 213 -2.73 1.39 7.84
N CYS A 214 -1.54 1.22 8.41
CA CYS A 214 -0.65 0.09 8.10
C CYS A 214 0.00 -0.56 9.32
N SER A 215 -0.22 -0.05 10.55
CA SER A 215 0.31 -0.67 11.76
C SER A 215 -0.67 -1.68 12.36
N TRP A 216 -0.19 -2.89 12.61
CA TRP A 216 -0.95 -3.94 13.31
C TRP A 216 -1.39 -3.53 14.72
N ALA A 217 -0.65 -2.62 15.35
CA ALA A 217 -0.90 -2.17 16.71
C ALA A 217 -1.96 -1.05 16.82
N THR A 218 -2.44 -0.50 15.68
CA THR A 218 -3.42 0.59 15.71
C THR A 218 -4.76 0.08 16.28
N THR A 219 -5.13 0.60 17.43
CA THR A 219 -6.41 0.32 18.11
C THR A 219 -7.49 1.32 17.75
N PRO A 220 -8.77 1.07 18.08
CA PRO A 220 -9.84 2.07 17.97
C PRO A 220 -9.54 3.36 18.74
N GLU A 221 -8.98 3.22 19.95
CA GLU A 221 -8.63 4.33 20.83
C GLU A 221 -7.51 5.19 20.25
N ASP A 222 -6.54 4.56 19.56
CA ASP A 222 -5.50 5.31 18.82
C ASP A 222 -6.09 6.16 17.69
N VAL A 223 -7.12 5.64 17.00
CA VAL A 223 -7.83 6.40 15.97
C VAL A 223 -8.51 7.63 16.58
N ASP A 224 -9.21 7.46 17.71
CA ASP A 224 -9.90 8.56 18.38
C ASP A 224 -8.90 9.63 18.84
N LEU A 225 -7.77 9.23 19.43
CA LEU A 225 -6.68 10.14 19.82
C LEU A 225 -6.09 10.89 18.61
N CYS A 226 -5.92 10.21 17.49
CA CYS A 226 -5.47 10.86 16.25
C CYS A 226 -6.50 11.87 15.74
N VAL A 227 -7.79 11.53 15.76
CA VAL A 227 -8.89 12.45 15.35
C VAL A 227 -8.90 13.70 16.22
N ASP A 228 -8.76 13.57 17.54
CA ASP A 228 -8.63 14.71 18.45
C ASP A 228 -7.44 15.60 18.07
N SER A 229 -6.32 14.99 17.66
CA SER A 229 -5.14 15.71 17.19
C SER A 229 -5.39 16.47 15.88
N PHE A 230 -6.17 15.91 14.95
CA PHE A 230 -6.62 16.62 13.74
C PHE A 230 -7.46 17.85 14.08
N VAL A 231 -8.41 17.72 15.02
CA VAL A 231 -9.26 18.82 15.46
C VAL A 231 -8.40 19.92 16.11
N HIS A 232 -7.45 19.55 16.98
CA HIS A 232 -6.53 20.48 17.59
C HIS A 232 -5.62 21.17 16.54
N ALA A 233 -5.04 20.41 15.61
CA ALA A 233 -4.21 20.96 14.54
C ALA A 233 -4.97 21.98 13.67
N ARG A 234 -6.27 21.74 13.39
CA ARG A 234 -7.12 22.67 12.67
C ARG A 234 -7.42 23.93 13.49
N ALA A 235 -7.66 23.78 14.79
CA ALA A 235 -7.86 24.95 15.68
C ALA A 235 -6.61 25.84 15.69
N LEU A 236 -5.41 25.28 15.82
CA LEU A 236 -4.13 26.01 15.74
C LEU A 236 -3.92 26.67 14.37
N ALA A 237 -4.34 26.02 13.28
CA ALA A 237 -4.24 26.59 11.93
C ALA A 237 -5.16 27.80 11.74
N SER A 238 -6.33 27.79 12.40
CA SER A 238 -7.32 28.86 12.36
C SER A 238 -7.02 30.02 13.33
N HIS A 239 -6.36 29.69 14.44
CA HIS A 239 -6.08 30.59 15.57
C HIS A 239 -4.62 30.44 16.04
N PRO A 240 -3.65 31.02 15.29
CA PRO A 240 -2.20 30.85 15.61
C PRO A 240 -1.82 31.32 17.02
N GLU A 241 -2.58 32.23 17.61
CA GLU A 241 -2.40 32.71 18.97
C GLU A 241 -2.52 31.62 20.05
N LEU A 242 -3.16 30.50 19.75
CA LEU A 242 -3.30 29.36 20.67
C LEU A 242 -2.01 28.53 20.80
N ALA A 243 -1.03 28.74 19.91
CA ALA A 243 0.25 28.02 19.95
C ALA A 243 1.24 28.56 20.99
N GLU A 244 0.95 29.74 21.61
CA GLU A 244 1.82 30.40 22.57
C GLU A 244 1.47 30.11 24.05
N ILE A 245 0.48 29.24 24.29
CA ILE A 245 0.02 28.82 25.62
C ILE A 245 0.48 27.38 25.91
#